data_1acd9d150edab49abb3e8c70f3b1ba92
#
_entry.id   1acd9d150edab49abb3e8c70f3b1ba92
#
_cell.length_a   1.000
_cell.length_b   1.000
_cell.length_c   1.000
_cell.angle_alpha   90.00
_cell.angle_beta   90.00
_cell.angle_gamma   90.00
#
_symmetry.space_group_name_H-M   'P 1'
#
loop_
_entity.id
_entity.type
_entity.pdbx_description
1 polymer ?
#
loop_
_entity_poly.entity_id
_entity_poly.type
_entity_poly.pdbx_seq_one_letter_code
_entity_poly.pdbx_strand_id
1 'polypeptide(L)'
;MSAPVVETHRLAKTYGLAPVLREVDLRLLAGSGAFVVGGNGAGKSTLLRIIAGLEAPSDGRALVFGQDSRQLAARYRRRIGMMAHQSFLYPNLTARENLEFYAELYSVADPRASADLWLARVGLADVADTRVRAFSRGMEQRLSAARAMLAEPALLLLDEPFASLDHDGAEIIAALIRSAIERGASVIATAHAIPEIAGVEFAAFEISRGRLAERTHQEEVRRGGRLRSLLGR
;
A
#
# COMPACT_ATOMS: atom_id res chain seq x y z
N MET A 1 -12.19 16.75 -15.62
CA MET A 1 -11.79 16.44 -14.24
C MET A 1 -11.74 14.92 -14.11
N SER A 2 -10.61 14.34 -13.75
CA SER A 2 -10.49 12.87 -13.54
C SER A 2 -11.43 12.41 -12.43
N ALA A 3 -12.11 11.28 -12.67
CA ALA A 3 -12.96 10.67 -11.64
C ALA A 3 -12.09 10.15 -10.48
N PRO A 4 -12.56 10.24 -9.23
CA PRO A 4 -11.82 9.70 -8.10
C PRO A 4 -11.81 8.16 -8.14
N VAL A 5 -10.65 7.60 -7.78
CA VAL A 5 -10.50 6.15 -7.65
C VAL A 5 -10.90 5.67 -6.26
N VAL A 6 -10.70 6.51 -5.24
CA VAL A 6 -11.14 6.28 -3.86
C VAL A 6 -11.84 7.52 -3.33
N GLU A 7 -13.00 7.34 -2.72
CA GLU A 7 -13.71 8.34 -1.94
C GLU A 7 -14.18 7.74 -0.63
N THR A 8 -14.00 8.44 0.48
CA THR A 8 -14.66 8.10 1.74
C THR A 8 -15.56 9.24 2.18
N HIS A 9 -16.73 8.91 2.72
CA HIS A 9 -17.72 9.88 3.16
C HIS A 9 -18.08 9.61 4.61
N ARG A 10 -17.63 10.49 5.51
CA ARG A 10 -17.82 10.42 6.96
C ARG A 10 -17.53 9.03 7.51
N LEU A 11 -16.46 8.40 7.00
CA LEU A 11 -16.13 7.02 7.31
C LEU A 11 -15.78 6.88 8.79
N ALA A 12 -16.46 5.97 9.48
CA ALA A 12 -16.19 5.67 10.87
C ALA A 12 -15.99 4.17 11.11
N LYS A 13 -15.14 3.85 12.07
CA LYS A 13 -14.89 2.47 12.52
C LYS A 13 -14.70 2.40 14.01
N THR A 14 -15.44 1.48 14.64
CA THR A 14 -15.38 1.20 16.06
C THR A 14 -15.18 -0.30 16.27
N TYR A 15 -14.29 -0.69 17.16
CA TYR A 15 -14.11 -2.07 17.62
C TYR A 15 -14.59 -2.16 19.08
N GLY A 16 -15.70 -2.86 19.30
CA GLY A 16 -16.38 -2.82 20.59
C GLY A 16 -16.76 -1.37 20.96
N LEU A 17 -16.20 -0.83 22.03
CA LEU A 17 -16.41 0.56 22.46
C LEU A 17 -15.28 1.53 22.03
N ALA A 18 -14.25 1.03 21.36
CA ALA A 18 -13.09 1.82 20.96
C ALA A 18 -13.26 2.39 19.54
N PRO A 19 -13.52 3.69 19.35
CA PRO A 19 -13.56 4.31 18.03
C PRO A 19 -12.14 4.49 17.50
N VAL A 20 -11.90 3.95 16.29
CA VAL A 20 -10.61 3.99 15.60
C VAL A 20 -10.60 4.98 14.44
N LEU A 21 -11.71 5.07 13.68
CA LEU A 21 -11.90 6.10 12.65
C LEU A 21 -13.16 6.90 12.98
N ARG A 22 -13.10 8.22 12.73
CA ARG A 22 -14.16 9.17 13.07
C ARG A 22 -14.35 10.16 11.94
N GLU A 23 -15.42 9.98 11.16
CA GLU A 23 -15.81 10.89 10.07
C GLU A 23 -14.65 11.20 9.11
N VAL A 24 -13.97 10.15 8.62
CA VAL A 24 -12.86 10.31 7.70
C VAL A 24 -13.39 10.55 6.30
N ASP A 25 -13.02 11.70 5.72
CA ASP A 25 -13.24 12.06 4.34
C ASP A 25 -11.91 12.06 3.60
N LEU A 26 -11.80 11.26 2.55
CA LEU A 26 -10.62 11.13 1.69
C LEU A 26 -11.08 11.11 0.25
N ARG A 27 -10.35 11.80 -0.63
CA ARG A 27 -10.56 11.73 -2.07
C ARG A 27 -9.22 11.57 -2.77
N LEU A 28 -9.07 10.46 -3.53
CA LEU A 28 -7.90 10.20 -4.35
C LEU A 28 -8.33 10.14 -5.83
N LEU A 29 -7.69 10.95 -6.67
CA LEU A 29 -7.93 10.95 -8.10
C LEU A 29 -7.20 9.78 -8.79
N ALA A 30 -7.68 9.37 -9.95
CA ALA A 30 -7.01 8.35 -10.75
C ALA A 30 -5.59 8.81 -11.16
N GLY A 31 -4.61 7.92 -11.04
CA GLY A 31 -3.21 8.19 -11.38
C GLY A 31 -2.47 9.07 -10.38
N SER A 32 -3.02 9.32 -9.19
CA SER A 32 -2.35 10.11 -8.14
C SER A 32 -1.91 9.26 -6.95
N GLY A 33 -0.98 9.79 -6.16
CA GLY A 33 -0.50 9.18 -4.93
C GLY A 33 -0.87 9.97 -3.67
N ALA A 34 -1.09 9.28 -2.57
CA ALA A 34 -1.30 9.87 -1.26
C ALA A 34 -0.52 9.11 -0.18
N PHE A 35 0.04 9.86 0.78
CA PHE A 35 0.55 9.31 2.03
C PHE A 35 -0.40 9.64 3.19
N VAL A 36 -0.72 8.63 3.99
CA VAL A 36 -1.44 8.78 5.25
C VAL A 36 -0.46 8.55 6.39
N VAL A 37 -0.07 9.62 7.07
CA VAL A 37 0.86 9.54 8.21
C VAL A 37 0.11 9.59 9.54
N GLY A 38 0.73 9.04 10.59
CA GLY A 38 0.16 9.04 11.94
C GLY A 38 0.88 8.05 12.85
N GLY A 39 0.64 8.19 14.15
CA GLY A 39 1.21 7.29 15.17
C GLY A 39 0.68 5.86 15.07
N ASN A 40 1.28 4.95 15.87
CA ASN A 40 0.77 3.59 16.00
C ASN A 40 -0.65 3.60 16.57
N GLY A 41 -1.52 2.75 16.05
CA GLY A 41 -2.92 2.68 16.47
C GLY A 41 -3.81 3.85 16.01
N ALA A 42 -3.30 4.79 15.20
CA ALA A 42 -4.09 5.94 14.73
C ALA A 42 -5.23 5.58 13.76
N GLY A 43 -5.24 4.35 13.22
CA GLY A 43 -6.27 3.88 12.29
C GLY A 43 -5.81 3.75 10.84
N LYS A 44 -4.51 3.93 10.53
CA LYS A 44 -3.94 3.86 9.17
C LYS A 44 -4.29 2.54 8.47
N SER A 45 -3.92 1.41 9.06
CA SER A 45 -4.18 0.07 8.52
C SER A 45 -5.67 -0.23 8.42
N THR A 46 -6.47 0.24 9.38
CA THR A 46 -7.94 0.11 9.35
C THR A 46 -8.53 0.83 8.15
N LEU A 47 -8.08 2.05 7.86
CA LEU A 47 -8.51 2.81 6.68
C LEU A 47 -8.20 2.05 5.39
N LEU A 48 -6.96 1.55 5.22
CA LEU A 48 -6.58 0.77 4.04
C LEU A 48 -7.41 -0.52 3.90
N ARG A 49 -7.67 -1.24 4.99
CA ARG A 49 -8.47 -2.48 4.97
C ARG A 49 -9.92 -2.23 4.57
N ILE A 50 -10.51 -1.11 5.01
CA ILE A 50 -11.87 -0.72 4.60
C ILE A 50 -11.89 -0.35 3.11
N ILE A 51 -10.92 0.42 2.63
CA ILE A 51 -10.79 0.76 1.21
C ILE A 51 -10.61 -0.52 0.37
N ALA A 52 -9.79 -1.47 0.83
CA ALA A 52 -9.60 -2.76 0.16
C ALA A 52 -10.85 -3.67 0.15
N GLY A 53 -11.90 -3.31 0.91
CA GLY A 53 -13.08 -4.14 1.08
C GLY A 53 -12.83 -5.40 1.92
N LEU A 54 -11.75 -5.41 2.71
CA LEU A 54 -11.42 -6.48 3.66
C LEU A 54 -12.14 -6.30 5.00
N GLU A 55 -12.62 -5.10 5.26
CA GLU A 55 -13.31 -4.76 6.49
C GLU A 55 -14.45 -3.78 6.22
N ALA A 56 -15.58 -3.97 6.89
CA ALA A 56 -16.70 -3.05 6.79
C ALA A 56 -16.54 -1.87 7.74
N PRO A 57 -16.89 -0.63 7.33
CA PRO A 57 -16.99 0.48 8.27
C PRO A 57 -18.16 0.27 9.23
N SER A 58 -18.12 0.94 10.38
CA SER A 58 -19.23 0.97 11.34
C SER A 58 -20.28 2.01 10.95
N ASP A 59 -19.84 3.10 10.29
CA ASP A 59 -20.72 4.14 9.74
C ASP A 59 -20.03 4.83 8.56
N GLY A 60 -20.80 5.59 7.77
CA GLY A 60 -20.30 6.18 6.53
C GLY A 60 -20.07 5.14 5.43
N ARG A 61 -19.30 5.50 4.42
CA ARG A 61 -19.01 4.61 3.29
C ARG A 61 -17.65 4.91 2.66
N ALA A 62 -17.07 3.89 2.03
CA ALA A 62 -15.93 4.01 1.14
C ALA A 62 -16.32 3.54 -0.26
N LEU A 63 -16.04 4.35 -1.27
CA LEU A 63 -16.23 4.03 -2.68
C LEU A 63 -14.86 3.79 -3.32
N VAL A 64 -14.72 2.71 -4.06
CA VAL A 64 -13.52 2.36 -4.82
C VAL A 64 -13.94 2.08 -6.26
N PHE A 65 -13.35 2.78 -7.20
CA PHE A 65 -13.80 2.78 -8.61
C PHE A 65 -15.30 3.07 -8.74
N GLY A 66 -15.86 3.94 -7.87
CA GLY A 66 -17.29 4.25 -7.80
C GLY A 66 -18.19 3.18 -7.19
N GLN A 67 -17.63 2.08 -6.66
CA GLN A 67 -18.38 0.98 -6.04
C GLN A 67 -18.19 1.00 -4.52
N ASP A 68 -19.20 0.69 -3.75
CA ASP A 68 -19.10 0.52 -2.30
C ASP A 68 -18.09 -0.60 -1.97
N SER A 69 -17.10 -0.30 -1.12
CA SER A 69 -16.03 -1.23 -0.76
C SER A 69 -16.55 -2.54 -0.14
N ARG A 70 -17.71 -2.50 0.53
CA ARG A 70 -18.37 -3.68 1.11
C ARG A 70 -18.89 -4.67 0.05
N GLN A 71 -19.14 -4.19 -1.15
CA GLN A 71 -19.78 -4.95 -2.24
C GLN A 71 -18.93 -4.97 -3.51
N LEU A 72 -17.62 -4.83 -3.39
CA LEU A 72 -16.72 -4.87 -4.54
C LEU A 72 -16.83 -6.20 -5.27
N ALA A 73 -17.26 -6.15 -6.51
CA ALA A 73 -17.26 -7.32 -7.39
C ALA A 73 -15.83 -7.81 -7.66
N ALA A 74 -15.65 -9.11 -7.95
CA ALA A 74 -14.34 -9.73 -8.19
C ALA A 74 -13.50 -8.98 -9.23
N ARG A 75 -14.11 -8.48 -10.30
CA ARG A 75 -13.44 -7.69 -11.35
C ARG A 75 -12.76 -6.41 -10.82
N TYR A 76 -13.30 -5.78 -9.77
CA TYR A 76 -12.71 -4.59 -9.13
C TYR A 76 -11.65 -4.99 -8.10
N ARG A 77 -11.87 -6.09 -7.34
CA ARG A 77 -10.87 -6.58 -6.37
C ARG A 77 -9.55 -6.94 -7.04
N ARG A 78 -9.57 -7.51 -8.24
CA ARG A 78 -8.36 -7.81 -9.03
C ARG A 78 -7.56 -6.57 -9.42
N ARG A 79 -8.19 -5.40 -9.42
CA ARG A 79 -7.54 -4.11 -9.72
C ARG A 79 -6.92 -3.45 -8.49
N ILE A 80 -7.02 -4.07 -7.31
CA ILE A 80 -6.46 -3.58 -6.06
C ILE A 80 -5.31 -4.48 -5.67
N GLY A 81 -4.11 -3.91 -5.60
CA GLY A 81 -2.95 -4.53 -4.96
C GLY A 81 -2.84 -4.05 -3.52
N MET A 82 -2.69 -4.96 -2.58
CA MET A 82 -2.56 -4.60 -1.18
C MET A 82 -1.31 -5.23 -0.57
N MET A 83 -0.47 -4.40 0.03
CA MET A 83 0.59 -4.80 0.92
C MET A 83 0.18 -4.39 2.34
N ALA A 84 -0.03 -5.35 3.21
CA ALA A 84 -0.49 -5.14 4.57
C ALA A 84 0.62 -5.52 5.57
N HIS A 85 0.46 -5.14 6.82
CA HIS A 85 1.37 -5.55 7.90
C HIS A 85 1.52 -7.09 7.97
N GLN A 86 0.44 -7.83 7.74
CA GLN A 86 0.47 -9.27 7.48
C GLN A 86 0.75 -9.48 5.98
N SER A 87 1.85 -10.15 5.66
CA SER A 87 2.36 -10.26 4.28
C SER A 87 1.45 -11.03 3.32
N PHE A 88 0.54 -11.86 3.85
CA PHE A 88 -0.27 -12.82 3.08
C PHE A 88 0.56 -13.84 2.29
N LEU A 89 1.81 -14.04 2.67
CA LEU A 89 2.68 -15.04 2.08
C LEU A 89 2.53 -16.38 2.80
N TYR A 90 2.71 -17.46 2.07
CA TYR A 90 2.70 -18.81 2.59
C TYR A 90 4.12 -19.19 3.03
N PRO A 91 4.40 -19.32 4.34
CA PRO A 91 5.77 -19.49 4.84
C PRO A 91 6.44 -20.80 4.39
N ASN A 92 5.65 -21.82 4.08
CA ASN A 92 6.15 -23.13 3.66
C ASN A 92 6.40 -23.25 2.16
N LEU A 93 5.90 -22.30 1.36
CA LEU A 93 6.20 -22.18 -0.05
C LEU A 93 7.49 -21.38 -0.25
N THR A 94 8.17 -21.62 -1.38
CA THR A 94 9.27 -20.79 -1.85
C THR A 94 8.78 -19.40 -2.28
N ALA A 95 9.68 -18.46 -2.49
CA ALA A 95 9.32 -17.13 -2.99
C ALA A 95 8.64 -17.24 -4.37
N ARG A 96 9.19 -18.08 -5.24
CA ARG A 96 8.65 -18.37 -6.58
C ARG A 96 7.25 -18.97 -6.51
N GLU A 97 7.08 -20.06 -5.74
CA GLU A 97 5.78 -20.72 -5.56
C GLU A 97 4.72 -19.78 -4.99
N ASN A 98 5.10 -18.88 -4.09
CA ASN A 98 4.19 -17.84 -3.61
C ASN A 98 3.70 -16.94 -4.75
N LEU A 99 4.61 -16.41 -5.57
CA LEU A 99 4.22 -15.51 -6.66
C LEU A 99 3.46 -16.25 -7.76
N GLU A 100 3.85 -17.49 -8.13
CA GLU A 100 3.12 -18.34 -9.08
C GLU A 100 1.68 -18.58 -8.61
N PHE A 101 1.48 -18.95 -7.34
CA PHE A 101 0.15 -19.15 -6.74
C PHE A 101 -0.74 -17.91 -6.88
N TYR A 102 -0.20 -16.73 -6.54
CA TYR A 102 -0.98 -15.48 -6.67
C TYR A 102 -1.17 -15.07 -8.13
N ALA A 103 -0.21 -15.33 -9.02
CA ALA A 103 -0.36 -15.07 -10.45
C ALA A 103 -1.50 -15.91 -11.06
N GLU A 104 -1.59 -17.18 -10.69
CA GLU A 104 -2.71 -18.06 -11.09
C GLU A 104 -4.05 -17.52 -10.53
N LEU A 105 -4.09 -17.17 -9.23
CA LEU A 105 -5.28 -16.62 -8.57
C LEU A 105 -5.78 -15.34 -9.25
N TYR A 106 -4.85 -14.50 -9.72
CA TYR A 106 -5.16 -13.26 -10.43
C TYR A 106 -5.38 -13.47 -11.93
N SER A 107 -5.22 -14.71 -12.44
CA SER A 107 -5.34 -15.07 -13.86
C SER A 107 -4.32 -14.31 -14.74
N VAL A 108 -3.08 -14.19 -14.27
CA VAL A 108 -1.95 -13.68 -15.05
C VAL A 108 -1.60 -14.71 -16.13
N ALA A 109 -1.32 -14.26 -17.35
CA ALA A 109 -1.19 -15.14 -18.51
C ALA A 109 -0.06 -16.18 -18.41
N ASP A 110 1.09 -15.81 -17.84
CA ASP A 110 2.24 -16.70 -17.61
C ASP A 110 2.68 -16.55 -16.14
N PRO A 111 2.13 -17.35 -15.21
CA PRO A 111 2.45 -17.28 -13.80
C PRO A 111 3.94 -17.40 -13.50
N ARG A 112 4.63 -18.33 -14.19
CA ARG A 112 6.06 -18.60 -13.97
C ARG A 112 6.93 -17.44 -14.43
N ALA A 113 6.76 -16.99 -15.67
CA ALA A 113 7.52 -15.85 -16.17
C ALA A 113 7.24 -14.57 -15.40
N SER A 114 5.99 -14.37 -14.96
CA SER A 114 5.62 -13.24 -14.12
C SER A 114 6.29 -13.32 -12.73
N ALA A 115 6.32 -14.49 -12.11
CA ALA A 115 7.00 -14.69 -10.84
C ALA A 115 8.49 -14.37 -10.94
N ASP A 116 9.17 -14.89 -11.95
CA ASP A 116 10.60 -14.65 -12.19
C ASP A 116 10.91 -13.17 -12.44
N LEU A 117 10.08 -12.49 -13.24
CA LEU A 117 10.19 -11.05 -13.47
C LEU A 117 10.07 -10.24 -12.19
N TRP A 118 9.06 -10.54 -11.37
CA TRP A 118 8.84 -9.80 -10.13
C TRP A 118 9.89 -10.10 -9.07
N LEU A 119 10.39 -11.34 -8.98
CA LEU A 119 11.53 -11.69 -8.12
C LEU A 119 12.79 -10.91 -8.49
N ALA A 120 13.08 -10.78 -9.78
CA ALA A 120 14.19 -9.96 -10.26
C ALA A 120 13.99 -8.46 -9.89
N ARG A 121 12.79 -7.91 -10.11
CA ARG A 121 12.47 -6.51 -9.79
C ARG A 121 12.61 -6.15 -8.30
N VAL A 122 12.38 -7.12 -7.40
CA VAL A 122 12.52 -6.91 -5.96
C VAL A 122 13.86 -7.41 -5.39
N GLY A 123 14.81 -7.81 -6.26
CA GLY A 123 16.13 -8.26 -5.85
C GLY A 123 16.11 -9.58 -5.05
N LEU A 124 15.25 -10.52 -5.44
CA LEU A 124 15.08 -11.82 -4.80
C LEU A 124 15.28 -13.00 -5.78
N ALA A 125 15.83 -12.75 -6.98
CA ALA A 125 16.02 -13.79 -7.99
C ALA A 125 16.92 -14.94 -7.48
N ASP A 126 18.02 -14.63 -6.79
CA ASP A 126 18.98 -15.60 -6.29
C ASP A 126 18.44 -16.49 -5.16
N VAL A 127 17.34 -16.09 -4.54
CA VAL A 127 16.67 -16.81 -3.45
C VAL A 127 15.26 -17.26 -3.81
N ALA A 128 14.95 -17.29 -5.11
CA ALA A 128 13.63 -17.63 -5.64
C ALA A 128 13.09 -18.96 -5.11
N ASP A 129 13.95 -19.94 -4.97
CA ASP A 129 13.62 -21.31 -4.55
C ASP A 129 13.83 -21.54 -3.03
N THR A 130 14.07 -20.45 -2.28
CA THR A 130 14.13 -20.49 -0.81
C THR A 130 12.74 -20.29 -0.20
N ARG A 131 12.39 -21.10 0.80
CA ARG A 131 11.11 -20.99 1.50
C ARG A 131 11.01 -19.68 2.28
N VAL A 132 9.85 -19.04 2.21
CA VAL A 132 9.60 -17.73 2.84
C VAL A 132 9.84 -17.72 4.35
N ARG A 133 9.62 -18.83 5.04
CA ARG A 133 9.93 -18.95 6.49
C ARG A 133 11.42 -18.70 6.84
N ALA A 134 12.32 -18.77 5.86
CA ALA A 134 13.74 -18.50 6.04
C ALA A 134 14.13 -17.05 5.68
N PHE A 135 13.17 -16.25 5.23
CA PHE A 135 13.40 -14.88 4.82
C PHE A 135 13.63 -13.95 6.01
N SER A 136 14.47 -12.93 5.83
CA SER A 136 14.49 -11.77 6.70
C SER A 136 13.20 -10.95 6.52
N ARG A 137 12.88 -10.10 7.49
CA ARG A 137 11.72 -9.19 7.38
C ARG A 137 11.78 -8.31 6.13
N GLY A 138 12.96 -7.80 5.77
CA GLY A 138 13.14 -7.00 4.56
C GLY A 138 12.90 -7.81 3.27
N MET A 139 13.35 -9.07 3.21
CA MET A 139 13.06 -9.96 2.08
C MET A 139 11.57 -10.26 1.98
N GLU A 140 10.91 -10.56 3.11
CA GLU A 140 9.46 -10.79 3.16
C GLU A 140 8.67 -9.56 2.73
N GLN A 141 9.10 -8.36 3.15
CA GLN A 141 8.52 -7.09 2.77
C GLN A 141 8.60 -6.86 1.25
N ARG A 142 9.78 -7.06 0.66
CA ARG A 142 9.99 -6.95 -0.80
C ARG A 142 9.17 -7.98 -1.58
N LEU A 143 9.08 -9.21 -1.12
CA LEU A 143 8.24 -10.25 -1.74
C LEU A 143 6.74 -9.90 -1.64
N SER A 144 6.30 -9.36 -0.50
CA SER A 144 4.93 -8.87 -0.31
C SER A 144 4.58 -7.72 -1.27
N ALA A 145 5.54 -6.82 -1.55
CA ALA A 145 5.37 -5.77 -2.55
C ALA A 145 5.24 -6.36 -3.96
N ALA A 146 6.10 -7.33 -4.33
CA ALA A 146 6.00 -8.03 -5.61
C ALA A 146 4.62 -8.67 -5.79
N ARG A 147 4.13 -9.39 -4.77
CA ARG A 147 2.80 -9.99 -4.76
C ARG A 147 1.69 -8.96 -4.97
N ALA A 148 1.76 -7.81 -4.30
CA ALA A 148 0.76 -6.76 -4.43
C ALA A 148 0.70 -6.15 -5.84
N MET A 149 1.81 -6.18 -6.56
CA MET A 149 1.96 -5.60 -7.90
C MET A 149 1.79 -6.60 -9.05
N LEU A 150 1.69 -7.89 -8.76
CA LEU A 150 1.74 -8.99 -9.71
C LEU A 150 0.70 -8.89 -10.85
N ALA A 151 -0.50 -8.39 -10.53
CA ALA A 151 -1.60 -8.20 -11.48
C ALA A 151 -1.66 -6.79 -12.06
N GLU A 152 -0.59 -5.99 -11.93
CA GLU A 152 -0.54 -4.59 -12.38
C GLU A 152 -1.79 -3.78 -11.96
N PRO A 153 -2.06 -3.68 -10.66
CA PRO A 153 -3.29 -3.10 -10.16
C PRO A 153 -3.44 -1.62 -10.52
N ALA A 154 -4.69 -1.16 -10.64
CA ALA A 154 -5.00 0.25 -10.85
C ALA A 154 -5.01 1.06 -9.52
N LEU A 155 -5.08 0.37 -8.38
CA LEU A 155 -4.98 0.95 -7.04
C LEU A 155 -4.05 0.10 -6.19
N LEU A 156 -3.01 0.74 -5.63
CA LEU A 156 -2.11 0.14 -4.66
C LEU A 156 -2.39 0.70 -3.27
N LEU A 157 -2.57 -0.20 -2.31
CA LEU A 157 -2.75 0.10 -0.90
C LEU A 157 -1.56 -0.48 -0.14
N LEU A 158 -0.68 0.38 0.39
CA LEU A 158 0.61 -0.02 0.95
C LEU A 158 0.68 0.37 2.43
N ASP A 159 0.64 -0.61 3.31
CA ASP A 159 0.71 -0.40 4.75
C ASP A 159 2.16 -0.44 5.22
N GLU A 160 2.73 0.73 5.53
CA GLU A 160 4.11 0.92 5.98
C GLU A 160 5.16 0.24 5.06
N PRO A 161 5.15 0.52 3.73
CA PRO A 161 5.94 -0.22 2.75
C PRO A 161 7.46 -0.13 2.95
N PHE A 162 7.94 0.88 3.67
CA PHE A 162 9.37 1.10 3.95
C PHE A 162 9.84 0.56 5.31
N ALA A 163 8.93 -0.06 6.09
CA ALA A 163 9.28 -0.59 7.39
C ALA A 163 10.27 -1.77 7.27
N SER A 164 11.25 -1.83 8.16
CA SER A 164 12.24 -2.93 8.25
C SER A 164 13.12 -3.13 7.00
N LEU A 165 13.21 -2.14 6.13
CA LEU A 165 14.08 -2.15 4.96
C LEU A 165 15.39 -1.41 5.26
N ASP A 166 16.48 -1.91 4.67
CA ASP A 166 17.70 -1.17 4.47
C ASP A 166 17.55 -0.15 3.33
N HIS A 167 18.61 0.60 3.05
CA HIS A 167 18.61 1.62 2.01
C HIS A 167 18.24 1.04 0.64
N ASP A 168 18.86 -0.06 0.25
CA ASP A 168 18.65 -0.69 -1.05
C ASP A 168 17.23 -1.23 -1.20
N GLY A 169 16.70 -1.84 -0.14
CA GLY A 169 15.31 -2.29 -0.09
C GLY A 169 14.30 -1.12 -0.20
N ALA A 170 14.61 0.00 0.44
CA ALA A 170 13.77 1.20 0.36
C ALA A 170 13.77 1.80 -1.06
N GLU A 171 14.93 1.85 -1.72
CA GLU A 171 15.06 2.31 -3.12
C GLU A 171 14.27 1.41 -4.08
N ILE A 172 14.31 0.08 -3.89
CA ILE A 172 13.51 -0.86 -4.67
C ILE A 172 12.02 -0.54 -4.53
N ILE A 173 11.52 -0.38 -3.29
CA ILE A 173 10.10 -0.07 -3.07
C ILE A 173 9.73 1.30 -3.66
N ALA A 174 10.58 2.31 -3.50
CA ALA A 174 10.36 3.63 -4.09
C ALA A 174 10.26 3.56 -5.62
N ALA A 175 11.16 2.82 -6.27
CA ALA A 175 11.15 2.61 -7.72
C ALA A 175 9.88 1.88 -8.18
N LEU A 176 9.40 0.88 -7.42
CA LEU A 176 8.15 0.18 -7.72
C LEU A 176 6.93 1.10 -7.63
N ILE A 177 6.85 1.93 -6.58
CA ILE A 177 5.76 2.91 -6.39
C ILE A 177 5.77 3.92 -7.55
N ARG A 178 6.93 4.49 -7.88
CA ARG A 178 7.10 5.42 -9.00
C ARG A 178 6.63 4.79 -10.31
N SER A 179 7.14 3.60 -10.64
CA SER A 179 6.75 2.89 -11.87
C SER A 179 5.25 2.58 -11.93
N ALA A 180 4.60 2.30 -10.80
CA ALA A 180 3.15 2.11 -10.76
C ALA A 180 2.40 3.39 -11.12
N ILE A 181 2.79 4.54 -10.55
CA ILE A 181 2.17 5.85 -10.82
C ILE A 181 2.40 6.26 -12.27
N GLU A 182 3.62 6.07 -12.82
CA GLU A 182 3.94 6.32 -14.22
C GLU A 182 3.06 5.52 -15.20
N ARG A 183 2.66 4.31 -14.82
CA ARG A 183 1.69 3.50 -15.57
C ARG A 183 0.22 3.91 -15.34
N GLY A 184 -0.03 4.95 -14.55
CA GLY A 184 -1.37 5.46 -14.26
C GLY A 184 -2.09 4.78 -13.09
N ALA A 185 -1.41 3.95 -12.31
CA ALA A 185 -1.97 3.43 -11.07
C ALA A 185 -2.08 4.53 -10.01
N SER A 186 -3.04 4.39 -9.11
CA SER A 186 -3.17 5.26 -7.93
C SER A 186 -2.58 4.55 -6.73
N VAL A 187 -1.99 5.30 -5.79
CA VAL A 187 -1.33 4.74 -4.62
C VAL A 187 -1.82 5.42 -3.34
N ILE A 188 -2.21 4.64 -2.34
CA ILE A 188 -2.31 5.12 -0.95
C ILE A 188 -1.30 4.33 -0.13
N ALA A 189 -0.33 5.03 0.45
CA ALA A 189 0.65 4.42 1.34
C ALA A 189 0.53 5.00 2.75
N THR A 190 0.76 4.18 3.76
CA THR A 190 0.86 4.65 5.14
C THR A 190 2.33 4.73 5.55
N ALA A 191 2.64 5.68 6.43
CA ALA A 191 3.97 5.83 6.99
C ALA A 191 3.91 6.56 8.34
N HIS A 192 5.02 6.56 9.08
CA HIS A 192 5.21 7.44 10.24
C HIS A 192 5.61 8.85 9.81
N ALA A 193 6.39 8.95 8.74
CA ALA A 193 6.81 10.20 8.10
C ALA A 193 6.75 9.99 6.58
N ILE A 194 6.49 11.03 5.82
CA ILE A 194 6.39 10.96 4.36
C ILE A 194 7.81 10.79 3.80
N PRO A 195 8.10 9.68 3.09
CA PRO A 195 9.37 9.53 2.41
C PRO A 195 9.39 10.39 1.14
N GLU A 196 10.55 10.89 0.78
CA GLU A 196 10.76 11.53 -0.51
C GLU A 196 10.92 10.44 -1.59
N ILE A 197 10.04 10.42 -2.58
CA ILE A 197 10.15 9.56 -3.75
C ILE A 197 10.41 10.45 -4.95
N ALA A 198 11.63 10.39 -5.47
CA ALA A 198 12.05 11.26 -6.57
C ALA A 198 11.11 11.17 -7.78
N GLY A 199 10.69 12.33 -8.30
CA GLY A 199 9.85 12.43 -9.48
C GLY A 199 8.36 12.15 -9.28
N VAL A 200 7.89 11.99 -8.04
CA VAL A 200 6.47 11.78 -7.73
C VAL A 200 6.02 12.72 -6.62
N GLU A 201 4.93 13.44 -6.88
CA GLU A 201 4.25 14.25 -5.86
C GLU A 201 3.12 13.44 -5.22
N PHE A 202 3.04 13.49 -3.90
CA PHE A 202 2.00 12.83 -3.13
C PHE A 202 1.17 13.86 -2.36
N ALA A 203 -0.15 13.67 -2.36
CA ALA A 203 -0.98 14.32 -1.37
C ALA A 203 -0.65 13.78 0.02
N ALA A 204 -0.58 14.65 1.00
CA ALA A 204 -0.21 14.29 2.37
C ALA A 204 -1.42 14.43 3.29
N PHE A 205 -1.72 13.36 4.02
CA PHE A 205 -2.77 13.35 5.03
C PHE A 205 -2.19 12.93 6.38
N GLU A 206 -2.68 13.53 7.46
CA GLU A 206 -2.38 13.10 8.82
C GLU A 206 -3.63 12.50 9.47
N ILE A 207 -3.49 11.28 10.00
CA ILE A 207 -4.53 10.68 10.82
C ILE A 207 -4.14 10.79 12.29
N SER A 208 -4.98 11.47 13.07
CA SER A 208 -4.78 11.66 14.50
C SER A 208 -6.10 11.52 15.25
N ARG A 209 -6.09 10.71 16.31
CA ARG A 209 -7.31 10.43 17.12
C ARG A 209 -8.50 9.98 16.26
N GLY A 210 -8.22 9.23 15.19
CA GLY A 210 -9.21 8.71 14.26
C GLY A 210 -9.75 9.71 13.24
N ARG A 211 -9.30 10.96 13.21
CA ARG A 211 -9.68 11.98 12.22
C ARG A 211 -8.57 12.17 11.21
N LEU A 212 -8.95 12.36 9.95
CA LEU A 212 -8.02 12.61 8.84
C LEU A 212 -8.03 14.13 8.53
N ALA A 213 -6.85 14.70 8.35
CA ALA A 213 -6.68 16.06 7.86
C ALA A 213 -5.66 16.07 6.72
N GLU A 214 -5.92 16.85 5.69
CA GLU A 214 -4.94 17.10 4.64
C GLU A 214 -3.83 18.02 5.19
N ARG A 215 -2.57 17.69 4.88
CA ARG A 215 -1.41 18.50 5.22
C ARG A 215 -1.09 19.45 4.07
N THR A 216 -0.97 20.73 4.39
CA THR A 216 -0.48 21.71 3.42
C THR A 216 1.05 21.68 3.37
N HIS A 217 1.62 21.92 2.17
CA HIS A 217 3.09 21.92 1.92
C HIS A 217 3.88 22.82 2.89
N GLN A 218 3.27 23.86 3.46
CA GLN A 218 3.90 24.73 4.47
C GLN A 218 4.16 24.05 5.84
N GLU A 219 3.40 23.02 6.19
CA GLU A 219 3.60 22.28 7.44
C GLU A 219 4.71 21.22 7.31
N GLU A 220 4.97 20.73 6.11
CA GLU A 220 6.07 19.79 5.82
C GLU A 220 7.43 20.47 6.01
N VAL A 221 7.61 21.69 5.52
CA VAL A 221 8.85 22.46 5.64
C VAL A 221 9.19 22.79 7.10
N ARG A 222 8.19 23.05 7.95
CA ARG A 222 8.41 23.35 9.39
C ARG A 222 8.82 22.13 10.22
N ARG A 223 8.41 20.93 9.84
CA ARG A 223 8.77 19.66 10.55
C ARG A 223 9.91 18.89 9.88
N GLY A 224 10.15 19.10 8.59
CA GLY A 224 11.16 18.41 7.76
C GLY A 224 12.62 18.81 8.04
N GLY A 225 12.89 19.77 8.92
CA GLY A 225 14.25 20.14 9.34
C GLY A 225 15.02 19.03 10.08
N ARG A 226 14.43 17.87 10.33
CA ARG A 226 15.07 16.73 11.02
C ARG A 226 15.28 15.47 10.16
N LEU A 227 14.81 15.42 8.92
CA LEU A 227 14.89 14.20 8.09
C LEU A 227 16.07 14.15 7.10
N ARG A 228 16.86 15.23 6.97
CA ARG A 228 18.14 15.20 6.22
C ARG A 228 19.24 14.34 6.86
N SER A 229 19.03 13.77 8.04
CA SER A 229 20.07 13.03 8.76
C SER A 229 19.99 11.49 8.61
N LEU A 230 19.01 10.94 7.92
CA LEU A 230 18.89 9.48 7.72
C LEU A 230 19.35 8.99 6.35
N LEU A 231 19.57 9.90 5.38
CA LEU A 231 20.07 9.57 4.04
C LEU A 231 21.45 10.20 3.76
N GLY A 232 22.12 10.74 4.76
CA GLY A 232 23.38 11.43 4.59
C GLY A 232 24.38 11.10 5.69
N ARG A 233 25.09 10.00 5.57
CA ARG A 233 26.56 9.82 5.74
C ARG A 233 26.94 8.38 5.51
#